data_02b28bd7a20879522cc6e59a26df8903
#
_entry.id   02b28bd7a20879522cc6e59a26df8903
#
_cell.length_a   1.000
_cell.length_b   1.000
_cell.length_c   1.000
_cell.angle_alpha   90.00
_cell.angle_beta   90.00
_cell.angle_gamma   90.00
#
_symmetry.space_group_name_H-M   'P 1'
#
loop_
_entity.id
_entity.type
_entity.pdbx_description
1 polymer ?
#
loop_
_entity_poly.entity_id
_entity_poly.type
_entity_poly.pdbx_seq_one_letter_code
_entity_poly.pdbx_strand_id
1 'polypeptide(L)'
;MESISEPKNMLNALSHDLAHVVEQVSPSVVAVSARRHLSSSGVYWCDGIIVTAAHTIRRTDEISVIVASGQSVVATLAGVDPSTDLAVLKIDNPELSPPLFGDSSQLKVGHVVLAVGRGVQRGLNATLGIVGVLSGSWRTWRGGLIDQFIGLDLVLHPGAAGGPLTDSHGRVLGINTLGLSRSMALTIPVSTVNRVVTHLLEKGHMGLGYLGLGMRPIPLPENLKSTLNLSADSGLIVVTVEPDGPGSKAGVLFGDVIVALEGTAVSNIRDLQAFLEPESVGKTIPVSIIRGGKPIEINVTIGERRRRND
;
A
#
# COMPACT_ATOMS: atom_id res chain seq x y z
N MET A 1 58.76 2.24 -22.06
CA MET A 1 57.54 3.02 -22.33
C MET A 1 56.48 2.52 -21.40
N GLU A 2 56.35 3.14 -20.25
CA GLU A 2 55.26 2.84 -19.34
C GLU A 2 53.96 3.38 -19.93
N SER A 3 52.98 2.51 -20.13
CA SER A 3 51.65 2.90 -20.54
C SER A 3 50.97 3.66 -19.39
N ILE A 4 50.86 4.98 -19.53
CA ILE A 4 50.03 5.82 -18.67
C ILE A 4 48.61 5.31 -18.84
N SER A 5 48.11 4.56 -17.85
CA SER A 5 46.70 4.19 -17.80
C SER A 5 45.89 5.50 -17.71
N GLU A 6 45.01 5.73 -18.69
CA GLU A 6 44.05 6.84 -18.62
C GLU A 6 43.32 6.80 -17.28
N PRO A 7 43.17 7.96 -16.61
CA PRO A 7 42.42 8.04 -15.37
C PRO A 7 41.00 7.50 -15.67
N LYS A 8 40.60 6.41 -15.01
CA LYS A 8 39.22 5.88 -15.13
C LYS A 8 38.28 7.04 -14.89
N ASN A 9 37.58 7.46 -15.92
CA ASN A 9 36.61 8.54 -15.82
C ASN A 9 35.45 8.04 -14.95
N MET A 10 35.44 8.39 -13.67
CA MET A 10 34.42 7.97 -12.67
C MET A 10 33.01 8.29 -13.13
N LEU A 11 32.81 9.37 -13.88
CA LEU A 11 31.51 9.72 -14.44
C LEU A 11 31.07 8.73 -15.53
N ASN A 12 32.00 8.25 -16.36
CA ASN A 12 31.67 7.21 -17.33
C ASN A 12 31.32 5.89 -16.65
N ALA A 13 32.08 5.49 -15.63
CA ALA A 13 31.78 4.29 -14.87
C ALA A 13 30.39 4.37 -14.23
N LEU A 14 30.08 5.46 -13.54
CA LEU A 14 28.76 5.70 -12.96
C LEU A 14 27.65 5.68 -14.00
N SER A 15 27.87 6.31 -15.18
CA SER A 15 26.89 6.31 -16.26
C SER A 15 26.60 4.91 -16.79
N HIS A 16 27.63 4.08 -16.95
CA HIS A 16 27.49 2.69 -17.37
C HIS A 16 26.78 1.85 -16.30
N ASP A 17 27.13 2.02 -15.03
CA ASP A 17 26.50 1.29 -13.93
C ASP A 17 25.01 1.62 -13.82
N LEU A 18 24.62 2.90 -13.94
CA LEU A 18 23.21 3.30 -13.94
C LEU A 18 22.44 2.74 -15.14
N ALA A 19 23.03 2.76 -16.33
CA ALA A 19 22.42 2.17 -17.52
C ALA A 19 22.22 0.65 -17.34
N HIS A 20 23.23 -0.04 -16.80
CA HIS A 20 23.18 -1.47 -16.52
C HIS A 20 22.07 -1.84 -15.53
N VAL A 21 21.88 -1.04 -14.46
CA VAL A 21 20.76 -1.23 -13.51
C VAL A 21 19.41 -1.17 -14.23
N VAL A 22 19.22 -0.20 -15.14
CA VAL A 22 17.99 -0.08 -15.92
C VAL A 22 17.80 -1.29 -16.85
N GLU A 23 18.87 -1.74 -17.51
CA GLU A 23 18.85 -2.94 -18.38
C GLU A 23 18.46 -4.20 -17.61
N GLN A 24 19.00 -4.40 -16.41
CA GLN A 24 18.70 -5.55 -15.57
C GLN A 24 17.22 -5.64 -15.17
N VAL A 25 16.60 -4.52 -14.81
CA VAL A 25 15.20 -4.53 -14.35
C VAL A 25 14.21 -4.44 -15.51
N SER A 26 14.61 -3.93 -16.66
CA SER A 26 13.73 -3.62 -17.79
C SER A 26 12.89 -4.80 -18.31
N PRO A 27 13.35 -6.07 -18.28
CA PRO A 27 12.53 -7.20 -18.73
C PRO A 27 11.27 -7.42 -17.90
N SER A 28 11.32 -7.07 -16.61
CA SER A 28 10.17 -7.18 -15.70
C SER A 28 9.24 -5.95 -15.75
N VAL A 29 9.65 -4.85 -16.40
CA VAL A 29 8.87 -3.61 -16.47
C VAL A 29 8.00 -3.60 -17.72
N VAL A 30 6.70 -3.44 -17.52
CA VAL A 30 5.70 -3.47 -18.59
C VAL A 30 4.97 -2.13 -18.69
N ALA A 31 4.41 -1.83 -19.88
CA ALA A 31 3.48 -0.72 -20.02
C ALA A 31 2.05 -1.22 -19.87
N VAL A 32 1.25 -0.58 -19.02
CA VAL A 32 -0.15 -0.93 -18.76
C VAL A 32 -1.06 0.08 -19.44
N SER A 33 -1.93 -0.39 -20.33
CA SER A 33 -2.93 0.40 -21.04
C SER A 33 -4.32 0.08 -20.46
N ALA A 34 -4.74 0.89 -19.50
CA ALA A 34 -6.05 0.82 -18.86
C ALA A 34 -6.78 2.18 -18.92
N ARG A 35 -6.37 3.06 -19.86
CA ARG A 35 -6.92 4.41 -20.12
C ARG A 35 -6.87 4.70 -21.62
N ARG A 36 -7.74 5.62 -22.10
CA ARG A 36 -7.85 5.94 -23.55
C ARG A 36 -6.58 6.54 -24.17
N HIS A 37 -5.79 7.33 -23.45
CA HIS A 37 -4.67 8.09 -24.03
C HIS A 37 -3.40 8.10 -23.17
N LEU A 38 -3.40 7.48 -22.01
CA LEU A 38 -2.28 7.47 -21.09
C LEU A 38 -1.99 6.03 -20.66
N SER A 39 -0.75 5.62 -20.79
CA SER A 39 -0.25 4.38 -20.21
C SER A 39 0.37 4.65 -18.84
N SER A 40 0.38 3.63 -18.00
CA SER A 40 1.16 3.54 -16.78
C SER A 40 2.17 2.43 -16.90
N SER A 41 3.03 2.31 -15.92
CA SER A 41 3.94 1.17 -15.81
C SER A 41 3.35 0.10 -14.92
N GLY A 42 3.90 -1.10 -15.03
CA GLY A 42 3.67 -2.20 -14.12
C GLY A 42 4.94 -3.02 -13.97
N VAL A 43 4.97 -3.89 -12.98
CA VAL A 43 6.06 -4.82 -12.73
C VAL A 43 5.50 -6.24 -12.79
N TYR A 44 6.12 -7.10 -13.58
CA TYR A 44 5.88 -8.53 -13.53
C TYR A 44 6.40 -9.07 -12.21
N TRP A 45 5.50 -9.35 -11.27
CA TRP A 45 5.82 -9.58 -9.86
C TRP A 45 6.14 -11.02 -9.53
N CYS A 46 5.32 -11.90 -10.04
CA CYS A 46 5.47 -13.35 -9.97
C CYS A 46 4.63 -13.99 -11.08
N ASP A 47 4.61 -15.31 -11.18
CA ASP A 47 4.02 -16.07 -12.29
C ASP A 47 2.65 -15.58 -12.74
N GLY A 48 2.60 -14.96 -13.91
CA GLY A 48 1.39 -14.40 -14.52
C GLY A 48 0.81 -13.18 -13.83
N ILE A 49 1.51 -12.60 -12.84
CA ILE A 49 1.01 -11.48 -12.03
C ILE A 49 1.79 -10.20 -12.34
N ILE A 50 1.05 -9.14 -12.65
CA ILE A 50 1.58 -7.79 -12.77
C ILE A 50 1.00 -6.92 -11.69
N VAL A 51 1.86 -6.14 -11.04
CA VAL A 51 1.48 -5.12 -10.08
C VAL A 51 1.64 -3.74 -10.71
N THR A 52 0.67 -2.88 -10.50
CA THR A 52 0.66 -1.49 -10.97
C THR A 52 -0.02 -0.56 -9.96
N ALA A 53 0.01 0.76 -10.20
CA ALA A 53 -0.68 1.72 -9.35
C ALA A 53 -2.20 1.76 -9.63
N ALA A 54 -3.02 1.63 -8.58
CA ALA A 54 -4.48 1.55 -8.69
C ALA A 54 -5.11 2.80 -9.35
N HIS A 55 -4.61 4.00 -9.03
CA HIS A 55 -5.14 5.25 -9.60
C HIS A 55 -4.97 5.34 -11.12
N THR A 56 -4.17 4.46 -11.71
CA THR A 56 -3.94 4.39 -13.16
C THR A 56 -4.95 3.48 -13.87
N ILE A 57 -5.65 2.60 -13.16
CA ILE A 57 -6.67 1.70 -13.71
C ILE A 57 -8.01 2.44 -13.75
N ARG A 58 -8.49 2.76 -14.95
CA ARG A 58 -9.77 3.46 -15.19
C ARG A 58 -10.79 2.61 -15.92
N ARG A 59 -10.34 1.54 -16.59
CA ARG A 59 -11.17 0.55 -17.28
C ARG A 59 -10.81 -0.81 -16.75
N THR A 60 -11.77 -1.66 -16.62
CA THR A 60 -11.63 -3.01 -16.09
C THR A 60 -11.86 -4.11 -17.14
N ASP A 61 -12.44 -3.73 -18.26
CA ASP A 61 -12.93 -4.60 -19.33
C ASP A 61 -11.99 -4.74 -20.53
N GLU A 62 -11.03 -3.81 -20.70
CA GLU A 62 -10.08 -3.82 -21.81
C GLU A 62 -8.69 -3.38 -21.31
N ILE A 63 -8.04 -4.23 -20.53
CA ILE A 63 -6.67 -3.94 -20.09
C ILE A 63 -5.70 -4.70 -21.00
N SER A 64 -4.74 -3.99 -21.57
CA SER A 64 -3.62 -4.59 -22.28
C SER A 64 -2.29 -4.19 -21.65
N VAL A 65 -1.34 -5.10 -21.74
CA VAL A 65 0.01 -4.94 -21.22
C VAL A 65 0.98 -5.10 -22.37
N ILE A 66 1.92 -4.15 -22.52
CA ILE A 66 3.00 -4.25 -23.50
C ILE A 66 4.26 -4.65 -22.77
N VAL A 67 4.77 -5.81 -23.08
CA VAL A 67 5.99 -6.39 -22.48
C VAL A 67 7.26 -5.83 -23.14
N ALA A 68 8.42 -6.20 -22.62
CA ALA A 68 9.71 -5.66 -23.07
C ALA A 68 10.00 -5.93 -24.56
N SER A 69 9.52 -7.04 -25.13
CA SER A 69 9.61 -7.35 -26.56
C SER A 69 8.75 -6.46 -27.47
N GLY A 70 7.86 -5.64 -26.91
CA GLY A 70 6.87 -4.86 -27.64
C GLY A 70 5.56 -5.60 -27.93
N GLN A 71 5.45 -6.86 -27.52
CA GLN A 71 4.22 -7.63 -27.68
C GLN A 71 3.13 -7.11 -26.76
N SER A 72 1.89 -7.02 -27.28
CA SER A 72 0.71 -6.69 -26.49
C SER A 72 0.02 -7.95 -26.02
N VAL A 73 -0.22 -8.07 -24.72
CA VAL A 73 -0.88 -9.18 -24.05
C VAL A 73 -2.14 -8.68 -23.36
N VAL A 74 -3.23 -9.41 -23.46
CA VAL A 74 -4.47 -9.09 -22.73
C VAL A 74 -4.26 -9.40 -21.25
N ALA A 75 -4.70 -8.48 -20.40
CA ALA A 75 -4.65 -8.64 -18.94
C ALA A 75 -6.05 -8.59 -18.34
N THR A 76 -6.27 -9.38 -17.30
CA THR A 76 -7.49 -9.35 -16.50
C THR A 76 -7.21 -8.74 -15.14
N LEU A 77 -8.13 -7.92 -14.62
CA LEU A 77 -8.01 -7.35 -13.30
C LEU A 77 -8.31 -8.40 -12.23
N ALA A 78 -7.31 -8.78 -11.45
CA ALA A 78 -7.49 -9.70 -10.32
C ALA A 78 -8.04 -9.00 -9.08
N GLY A 79 -7.66 -7.74 -8.87
CA GLY A 79 -8.17 -6.93 -7.77
C GLY A 79 -7.50 -5.57 -7.67
N VAL A 80 -8.12 -4.69 -6.89
CA VAL A 80 -7.65 -3.32 -6.64
C VAL A 80 -7.71 -3.01 -5.15
N ASP A 81 -6.65 -2.42 -4.64
CA ASP A 81 -6.64 -1.77 -3.33
C ASP A 81 -6.41 -0.26 -3.46
N PRO A 82 -7.47 0.56 -3.49
CA PRO A 82 -7.33 2.00 -3.53
C PRO A 82 -6.69 2.58 -2.27
N SER A 83 -6.64 1.84 -1.18
CA SER A 83 -6.12 2.32 0.09
C SER A 83 -4.59 2.35 0.12
N THR A 84 -3.94 1.39 -0.52
CA THR A 84 -2.49 1.37 -0.74
C THR A 84 -2.08 1.82 -2.14
N ASP A 85 -3.06 2.14 -3.00
CA ASP A 85 -2.85 2.49 -4.41
C ASP A 85 -2.19 1.37 -5.24
N LEU A 86 -2.53 0.11 -4.96
CA LEU A 86 -2.07 -1.05 -5.72
C LEU A 86 -3.20 -1.71 -6.50
N ALA A 87 -2.86 -2.20 -7.70
CA ALA A 87 -3.73 -3.06 -8.51
C ALA A 87 -2.95 -4.27 -8.99
N VAL A 88 -3.63 -5.40 -9.06
CA VAL A 88 -3.08 -6.69 -9.50
C VAL A 88 -3.77 -7.12 -10.78
N LEU A 89 -2.98 -7.38 -11.81
CA LEU A 89 -3.42 -7.88 -13.09
C LEU A 89 -2.91 -9.31 -13.29
N LYS A 90 -3.69 -10.13 -13.97
CA LYS A 90 -3.29 -11.47 -14.44
C LYS A 90 -3.05 -11.44 -15.94
N ILE A 91 -1.97 -12.05 -16.38
CA ILE A 91 -1.65 -12.28 -17.78
C ILE A 91 -1.28 -13.75 -17.99
N ASP A 92 -1.50 -14.22 -19.20
CA ASP A 92 -1.04 -15.52 -19.66
C ASP A 92 0.21 -15.29 -20.55
N ASN A 93 1.38 -15.20 -19.92
CA ASN A 93 2.66 -15.03 -20.61
C ASN A 93 3.80 -15.64 -19.79
N PRO A 94 4.24 -16.86 -20.10
CA PRO A 94 5.30 -17.57 -19.37
C PRO A 94 6.73 -17.07 -19.65
N GLU A 95 6.94 -16.19 -20.66
CA GLU A 95 8.28 -15.73 -21.05
C GLU A 95 8.86 -14.61 -20.20
N LEU A 96 8.06 -14.04 -19.29
CA LEU A 96 8.52 -13.00 -18.39
C LEU A 96 9.12 -13.59 -17.11
N SER A 97 10.12 -12.91 -16.59
CA SER A 97 10.74 -13.26 -15.31
C SER A 97 10.57 -12.14 -14.29
N PRO A 98 10.29 -12.46 -13.02
CA PRO A 98 10.26 -11.48 -11.96
C PRO A 98 11.63 -10.81 -11.77
N PRO A 99 11.68 -9.56 -11.30
CA PRO A 99 12.94 -8.93 -10.96
C PRO A 99 13.53 -9.51 -9.67
N LEU A 100 14.79 -9.21 -9.42
CA LEU A 100 15.36 -9.42 -8.09
C LEU A 100 14.76 -8.38 -7.13
N PHE A 101 14.25 -8.85 -5.99
CA PHE A 101 13.73 -7.96 -4.97
C PHE A 101 14.81 -7.59 -3.95
N GLY A 102 14.78 -6.33 -3.50
CA GLY A 102 15.63 -5.81 -2.44
C GLY A 102 14.86 -5.67 -1.13
N ASP A 103 15.62 -5.43 -0.07
CA ASP A 103 15.09 -5.18 1.26
C ASP A 103 15.06 -3.67 1.54
N SER A 104 13.87 -3.07 1.54
CA SER A 104 13.70 -1.64 1.79
C SER A 104 14.05 -1.24 3.23
N SER A 105 14.13 -2.19 4.18
CA SER A 105 14.54 -1.90 5.56
C SER A 105 15.99 -1.42 5.66
N GLN A 106 16.82 -1.73 4.67
CA GLN A 106 18.22 -1.30 4.58
C GLN A 106 18.39 0.10 3.98
N LEU A 107 17.31 0.72 3.51
CA LEU A 107 17.36 2.08 2.95
C LEU A 107 17.77 3.10 4.01
N LYS A 108 18.43 4.15 3.51
CA LYS A 108 18.77 5.36 4.28
C LYS A 108 18.44 6.58 3.44
N VAL A 109 18.09 7.68 4.08
CA VAL A 109 17.97 8.98 3.42
C VAL A 109 19.30 9.31 2.73
N GLY A 110 19.21 9.73 1.48
CA GLY A 110 20.38 9.99 0.63
C GLY A 110 20.84 8.80 -0.23
N HIS A 111 20.32 7.58 -0.03
CA HIS A 111 20.62 6.48 -0.95
C HIS A 111 20.14 6.81 -2.36
N VAL A 112 21.02 6.56 -3.34
CA VAL A 112 20.72 6.71 -4.77
C VAL A 112 19.75 5.61 -5.18
N VAL A 113 18.72 6.00 -5.93
CA VAL A 113 17.68 5.11 -6.43
C VAL A 113 17.28 5.48 -7.86
N LEU A 114 16.75 4.51 -8.60
CA LEU A 114 16.24 4.70 -9.95
C LEU A 114 14.76 4.33 -10.00
N ALA A 115 13.92 5.26 -10.42
CA ALA A 115 12.54 4.98 -10.78
C ALA A 115 12.48 4.59 -12.26
N VAL A 116 12.10 3.35 -12.55
CA VAL A 116 12.05 2.84 -13.92
C VAL A 116 10.58 2.69 -14.35
N GLY A 117 10.29 3.05 -15.60
CA GLY A 117 8.96 2.97 -16.17
C GLY A 117 9.00 2.56 -17.64
N ARG A 118 7.84 2.15 -18.16
CA ARG A 118 7.64 1.84 -19.58
C ARG A 118 6.33 2.45 -20.04
N GLY A 119 6.40 3.27 -21.06
CA GLY A 119 5.23 3.85 -21.71
C GLY A 119 4.97 3.21 -23.06
N VAL A 120 3.70 3.12 -23.46
CA VAL A 120 3.29 2.56 -24.77
C VAL A 120 3.96 3.29 -25.94
N GLN A 121 4.02 4.62 -25.88
CA GLN A 121 4.56 5.43 -26.98
C GLN A 121 6.05 5.78 -26.81
N ARG A 122 6.52 5.91 -25.57
CA ARG A 122 7.85 6.42 -25.23
C ARG A 122 8.85 5.31 -24.89
N GLY A 123 8.37 4.06 -24.77
CA GLY A 123 9.23 2.94 -24.38
C GLY A 123 9.73 3.04 -22.95
N LEU A 124 10.90 2.46 -22.72
CA LEU A 124 11.58 2.45 -21.41
C LEU A 124 12.04 3.85 -21.04
N ASN A 125 11.84 4.21 -19.78
CA ASN A 125 12.31 5.48 -19.20
C ASN A 125 12.80 5.24 -17.77
N ALA A 126 13.73 6.06 -17.32
CA ALA A 126 14.26 6.01 -15.97
C ALA A 126 14.52 7.42 -15.44
N THR A 127 14.40 7.58 -14.14
CA THR A 127 14.72 8.82 -13.42
C THR A 127 15.62 8.48 -12.25
N LEU A 128 16.77 9.12 -12.18
CA LEU A 128 17.70 9.06 -11.07
C LEU A 128 17.26 10.03 -9.97
N GLY A 129 17.33 9.59 -8.73
CA GLY A 129 17.09 10.42 -7.56
C GLY A 129 17.65 9.81 -6.30
N ILE A 130 17.20 10.32 -5.18
CA ILE A 130 17.58 9.81 -3.86
C ILE A 130 16.33 9.52 -3.00
N VAL A 131 16.51 8.71 -2.00
CA VAL A 131 15.55 8.62 -0.90
C VAL A 131 15.60 9.93 -0.13
N GLY A 132 14.57 10.77 -0.28
CA GLY A 132 14.50 12.08 0.37
C GLY A 132 13.95 12.03 1.78
N VAL A 133 12.98 11.15 2.01
CA VAL A 133 12.33 10.96 3.33
C VAL A 133 12.14 9.48 3.60
N LEU A 134 12.44 9.06 4.82
CA LEU A 134 12.24 7.69 5.26
C LEU A 134 11.66 7.69 6.69
N SER A 135 10.58 6.94 6.91
CA SER A 135 10.07 6.71 8.26
C SER A 135 9.43 5.30 8.37
N GLY A 136 8.96 4.94 9.57
CA GLY A 136 8.33 3.66 9.83
C GLY A 136 6.98 3.46 9.12
N SER A 137 6.22 2.49 9.57
CA SER A 137 4.89 2.18 9.06
C SER A 137 3.93 3.36 9.24
N TRP A 138 3.04 3.54 8.27
CA TRP A 138 2.08 4.63 8.28
C TRP A 138 0.78 4.24 7.59
N ARG A 139 -0.29 4.99 7.87
CA ARG A 139 -1.57 4.83 7.20
C ARG A 139 -1.79 5.92 6.19
N THR A 140 -2.26 5.53 5.03
CA THR A 140 -2.73 6.46 4.02
C THR A 140 -4.01 7.16 4.49
N TRP A 141 -4.36 8.28 3.87
CA TRP A 141 -5.63 8.97 4.16
C TRP A 141 -6.88 8.10 3.84
N ARG A 142 -6.70 7.01 3.08
CA ARG A 142 -7.72 6.00 2.80
C ARG A 142 -7.69 4.81 3.77
N GLY A 143 -6.85 4.86 4.79
CA GLY A 143 -6.75 3.85 5.85
C GLY A 143 -5.86 2.65 5.54
N GLY A 144 -5.29 2.54 4.34
CA GLY A 144 -4.37 1.44 3.99
C GLY A 144 -3.06 1.53 4.79
N LEU A 145 -2.64 0.42 5.36
CA LEU A 145 -1.36 0.31 6.05
C LEU A 145 -0.23 0.10 5.04
N ILE A 146 0.80 0.93 5.12
CA ILE A 146 2.06 0.81 4.38
C ILE A 146 3.19 0.63 5.39
N ASP A 147 3.99 -0.42 5.20
CA ASP A 147 4.95 -0.88 6.20
C ASP A 147 6.12 0.10 6.42
N GLN A 148 6.41 0.94 5.41
CA GLN A 148 7.46 1.95 5.50
C GLN A 148 7.12 3.16 4.61
N PHE A 149 7.34 4.37 5.12
CA PHE A 149 7.23 5.58 4.32
C PHE A 149 8.54 5.81 3.55
N ILE A 150 8.47 5.76 2.23
CA ILE A 150 9.61 5.99 1.32
C ILE A 150 9.25 7.15 0.40
N GLY A 151 9.70 8.36 0.76
CA GLY A 151 9.53 9.57 -0.02
C GLY A 151 10.76 9.81 -0.91
N LEU A 152 10.52 10.10 -2.19
CA LEU A 152 11.56 10.25 -3.19
C LEU A 152 11.81 11.71 -3.52
N ASP A 153 13.08 12.08 -3.66
CA ASP A 153 13.50 13.34 -4.26
C ASP A 153 13.86 13.09 -5.74
N LEU A 154 12.80 12.95 -6.53
CA LEU A 154 12.84 12.83 -7.99
C LEU A 154 11.47 13.16 -8.59
N VAL A 155 11.46 13.43 -9.89
CA VAL A 155 10.23 13.62 -10.66
C VAL A 155 9.93 12.36 -11.48
N LEU A 156 8.78 11.74 -11.21
CA LEU A 156 8.33 10.62 -12.03
C LEU A 156 7.87 11.12 -13.42
N HIS A 157 8.40 10.50 -14.47
CA HIS A 157 7.91 10.75 -15.82
C HIS A 157 6.43 10.37 -15.96
N PRO A 158 5.67 11.05 -16.83
CA PRO A 158 4.32 10.62 -17.16
C PRO A 158 4.31 9.16 -17.63
N GLY A 159 3.51 8.34 -16.97
CA GLY A 159 3.45 6.90 -17.22
C GLY A 159 4.39 6.03 -16.37
N ALA A 160 5.28 6.61 -15.57
CA ALA A 160 6.17 5.83 -14.69
C ALA A 160 5.50 5.35 -13.39
N ALA A 161 4.32 5.90 -13.04
CA ALA A 161 3.55 5.40 -11.91
C ALA A 161 3.18 3.92 -12.12
N GLY A 162 3.32 3.11 -11.09
CA GLY A 162 3.18 1.65 -11.14
C GLY A 162 4.45 0.91 -11.55
N GLY A 163 5.50 1.61 -11.97
CA GLY A 163 6.82 1.03 -12.22
C GLY A 163 7.64 0.85 -10.94
N PRO A 164 8.76 0.11 -11.02
CA PRO A 164 9.60 -0.18 -9.86
C PRO A 164 10.47 1.01 -9.44
N LEU A 165 10.77 1.07 -8.16
CA LEU A 165 11.97 1.73 -7.64
C LEU A 165 13.07 0.69 -7.48
N THR A 166 14.29 0.98 -7.92
CA THR A 166 15.44 0.09 -7.75
C THR A 166 16.54 0.74 -6.92
N ASP A 167 17.32 -0.09 -6.24
CA ASP A 167 18.60 0.31 -5.67
C ASP A 167 19.71 0.35 -6.76
N SER A 168 20.92 0.70 -6.36
CA SER A 168 22.10 0.74 -7.22
C SER A 168 22.58 -0.65 -7.73
N HIS A 169 21.97 -1.74 -7.25
CA HIS A 169 22.25 -3.10 -7.69
C HIS A 169 21.14 -3.68 -8.60
N GLY A 170 20.17 -2.86 -9.01
CA GLY A 170 19.04 -3.29 -9.83
C GLY A 170 17.97 -4.09 -9.09
N ARG A 171 18.02 -4.14 -7.75
CA ARG A 171 17.01 -4.84 -6.96
C ARG A 171 15.80 -3.94 -6.75
N VAL A 172 14.61 -4.47 -6.99
CA VAL A 172 13.35 -3.74 -6.83
C VAL A 172 13.02 -3.58 -5.35
N LEU A 173 12.84 -2.34 -4.91
CA LEU A 173 12.52 -1.95 -3.54
C LEU A 173 11.01 -1.76 -3.32
N GLY A 174 10.24 -1.58 -4.40
CA GLY A 174 8.80 -1.38 -4.36
C GLY A 174 8.23 -0.76 -5.62
N ILE A 175 6.98 -0.34 -5.53
CA ILE A 175 6.18 0.24 -6.63
C ILE A 175 6.02 1.74 -6.43
N ASN A 176 6.36 2.52 -7.46
CA ASN A 176 6.27 3.98 -7.44
C ASN A 176 4.83 4.45 -7.64
N THR A 177 4.40 5.43 -6.86
CA THR A 177 3.07 6.03 -6.95
C THR A 177 3.07 7.55 -6.77
N LEU A 178 2.11 8.20 -7.43
CA LEU A 178 1.70 9.60 -7.22
C LEU A 178 0.30 9.69 -6.58
N GLY A 179 -0.38 8.57 -6.37
CA GLY A 179 -1.77 8.52 -5.88
C GLY A 179 -1.92 8.73 -4.37
N LEU A 180 -0.84 8.63 -3.61
CA LEU A 180 -0.85 8.71 -2.15
C LEU A 180 -0.35 10.04 -1.59
N SER A 181 0.32 10.86 -2.39
CA SER A 181 0.82 12.18 -1.99
C SER A 181 0.67 13.17 -3.14
N ARG A 182 0.44 14.44 -2.81
CA ARG A 182 0.38 15.54 -3.78
C ARG A 182 1.69 16.29 -3.92
N SER A 183 2.61 16.12 -2.98
CA SER A 183 3.84 16.91 -2.88
C SER A 183 5.09 16.17 -3.34
N MET A 184 5.08 14.85 -3.32
CA MET A 184 6.26 14.04 -3.69
C MET A 184 5.85 12.68 -4.25
N ALA A 185 6.74 12.06 -5.00
CA ALA A 185 6.63 10.66 -5.38
C ALA A 185 6.88 9.77 -4.16
N LEU A 186 6.08 8.72 -4.03
CA LEU A 186 6.24 7.71 -2.98
C LEU A 186 6.52 6.34 -3.61
N THR A 187 7.18 5.48 -2.83
CA THR A 187 7.30 4.06 -3.16
C THR A 187 6.59 3.22 -2.11
N ILE A 188 5.77 2.29 -2.58
CA ILE A 188 5.13 1.27 -1.76
C ILE A 188 6.11 0.11 -1.64
N PRO A 189 6.62 -0.23 -0.44
CA PRO A 189 7.68 -1.22 -0.26
C PRO A 189 7.22 -2.63 -0.64
N VAL A 190 8.18 -3.49 -1.03
CA VAL A 190 7.96 -4.89 -1.43
C VAL A 190 7.14 -5.66 -0.40
N SER A 191 7.36 -5.46 0.90
CA SER A 191 6.59 -6.12 1.97
C SER A 191 5.10 -5.81 1.89
N THR A 192 4.74 -4.53 1.75
CA THR A 192 3.35 -4.11 1.55
C THR A 192 2.78 -4.66 0.25
N VAL A 193 3.54 -4.61 -0.86
CA VAL A 193 3.09 -5.14 -2.16
C VAL A 193 2.78 -6.62 -2.05
N ASN A 194 3.67 -7.43 -1.46
CA ASN A 194 3.47 -8.87 -1.29
C ASN A 194 2.19 -9.17 -0.48
N ARG A 195 1.98 -8.49 0.64
CA ARG A 195 0.79 -8.63 1.47
C ARG A 195 -0.48 -8.33 0.69
N VAL A 196 -0.50 -7.23 -0.04
CA VAL A 196 -1.67 -6.81 -0.85
C VAL A 196 -1.91 -7.77 -2.01
N VAL A 197 -0.87 -8.19 -2.73
CA VAL A 197 -0.97 -9.15 -3.84
C VAL A 197 -1.58 -10.46 -3.36
N THR A 198 -1.06 -11.05 -2.28
CA THR A 198 -1.60 -12.29 -1.72
C THR A 198 -3.09 -12.14 -1.42
N HIS A 199 -3.48 -11.08 -0.72
CA HIS A 199 -4.88 -10.85 -0.35
C HIS A 199 -5.80 -10.63 -1.56
N LEU A 200 -5.36 -9.85 -2.55
CA LEU A 200 -6.14 -9.60 -3.77
C LEU A 200 -6.28 -10.87 -4.63
N LEU A 201 -5.28 -11.75 -4.66
CA LEU A 201 -5.37 -13.02 -5.38
C LEU A 201 -6.33 -14.01 -4.71
N GLU A 202 -6.38 -14.02 -3.38
CA GLU A 202 -7.27 -14.90 -2.61
C GLU A 202 -8.72 -14.42 -2.61
N LYS A 203 -8.97 -13.12 -2.43
CA LYS A 203 -10.31 -12.56 -2.20
C LYS A 203 -10.83 -11.64 -3.31
N GLY A 204 -9.97 -11.22 -4.25
CA GLY A 204 -10.33 -10.30 -5.34
C GLY A 204 -10.51 -8.84 -4.94
N HIS A 205 -10.54 -8.52 -3.65
CA HIS A 205 -10.72 -7.17 -3.11
C HIS A 205 -10.10 -7.05 -1.72
N MET A 206 -9.78 -5.80 -1.33
CA MET A 206 -9.39 -5.48 0.04
C MET A 206 -10.65 -5.09 0.80
N GLY A 207 -11.20 -6.04 1.55
CA GLY A 207 -12.21 -5.75 2.55
C GLY A 207 -11.60 -4.98 3.72
N LEU A 208 -12.29 -4.00 4.27
CA LEU A 208 -11.91 -3.39 5.54
C LEU A 208 -12.75 -4.01 6.65
N GLY A 209 -12.07 -4.36 7.74
CA GLY A 209 -12.79 -4.72 8.96
C GLY A 209 -13.69 -3.56 9.39
N TYR A 210 -14.89 -3.86 9.87
CA TYR A 210 -15.78 -2.86 10.44
C TYR A 210 -16.60 -3.43 11.58
N LEU A 211 -17.04 -2.54 12.47
CA LEU A 211 -17.88 -2.90 13.62
C LEU A 211 -19.36 -2.52 13.42
N GLY A 212 -19.70 -1.81 12.37
CA GLY A 212 -21.06 -1.29 12.15
C GLY A 212 -21.45 -0.22 13.17
N LEU A 213 -20.47 0.57 13.66
CA LEU A 213 -20.65 1.57 14.70
C LEU A 213 -20.18 2.94 14.20
N GLY A 214 -21.01 3.97 14.37
CA GLY A 214 -20.58 5.36 14.29
C GLY A 214 -20.12 5.82 15.67
N MET A 215 -18.91 6.37 15.75
CA MET A 215 -18.30 6.70 17.03
C MET A 215 -17.67 8.09 17.01
N ARG A 216 -17.54 8.70 18.19
CA ARG A 216 -16.83 9.98 18.40
C ARG A 216 -15.92 9.90 19.62
N PRO A 217 -14.73 10.51 19.60
CA PRO A 217 -13.90 10.60 20.79
C PRO A 217 -14.56 11.52 21.82
N ILE A 218 -14.52 11.11 23.08
CA ILE A 218 -14.96 11.91 24.24
C ILE A 218 -13.94 11.81 25.36
N PRO A 219 -13.70 12.89 26.12
CA PRO A 219 -12.91 12.81 27.34
C PRO A 219 -13.63 11.98 28.40
N LEU A 220 -12.88 11.20 29.18
CA LEU A 220 -13.40 10.42 30.30
C LEU A 220 -13.30 11.26 31.59
N PRO A 221 -14.41 11.41 32.37
CA PRO A 221 -14.38 12.09 33.66
C PRO A 221 -13.42 11.45 34.66
N GLU A 222 -12.69 12.23 35.44
CA GLU A 222 -11.69 11.75 36.41
C GLU A 222 -12.25 10.77 37.45
N ASN A 223 -13.45 11.02 37.93
CA ASN A 223 -14.14 10.10 38.84
C ASN A 223 -14.40 8.73 38.21
N LEU A 224 -14.70 8.69 36.91
CA LEU A 224 -14.93 7.43 36.19
C LEU A 224 -13.61 6.67 35.96
N LYS A 225 -12.55 7.41 35.58
CA LYS A 225 -11.20 6.84 35.41
C LYS A 225 -10.69 6.20 36.70
N SER A 226 -10.81 6.92 37.82
CA SER A 226 -10.38 6.43 39.14
C SER A 226 -11.19 5.20 39.59
N THR A 227 -12.52 5.23 39.40
CA THR A 227 -13.39 4.14 39.82
C THR A 227 -13.13 2.86 39.02
N LEU A 228 -12.86 2.98 37.73
CA LEU A 228 -12.66 1.86 36.80
C LEU A 228 -11.19 1.53 36.53
N ASN A 229 -10.28 2.24 37.20
CA ASN A 229 -8.82 2.10 37.02
C ASN A 229 -8.37 2.18 35.55
N LEU A 230 -8.91 3.16 34.81
CA LEU A 230 -8.63 3.36 33.39
C LEU A 230 -7.38 4.21 33.21
N SER A 231 -6.45 3.79 32.36
CA SER A 231 -5.25 4.56 32.01
C SER A 231 -5.49 5.55 30.88
N ALA A 232 -6.58 5.41 30.12
CA ALA A 232 -6.90 6.29 28.99
C ALA A 232 -7.65 7.56 29.45
N ASP A 233 -7.29 8.72 28.90
CA ASP A 233 -7.96 9.99 29.15
C ASP A 233 -9.23 10.20 28.32
N SER A 234 -9.44 9.41 27.29
CA SER A 234 -10.58 9.48 26.37
C SER A 234 -11.03 8.10 25.93
N GLY A 235 -12.26 8.00 25.45
CA GLY A 235 -12.85 6.82 24.85
C GLY A 235 -13.69 7.18 23.63
N LEU A 236 -14.26 6.19 22.97
CA LEU A 236 -15.10 6.35 21.79
C LEU A 236 -16.56 6.12 22.13
N ILE A 237 -17.37 7.18 22.21
CA ILE A 237 -18.81 7.04 22.42
C ILE A 237 -19.49 6.57 21.13
N VAL A 238 -20.35 5.58 21.25
CA VAL A 238 -21.17 5.06 20.15
C VAL A 238 -22.37 5.98 19.92
N VAL A 239 -22.41 6.61 18.76
CA VAL A 239 -23.46 7.55 18.33
C VAL A 239 -24.36 7.00 17.23
N THR A 240 -24.00 5.85 16.66
CA THR A 240 -24.84 5.11 15.69
C THR A 240 -24.50 3.64 15.77
N VAL A 241 -25.52 2.79 15.76
CA VAL A 241 -25.38 1.34 15.64
C VAL A 241 -26.11 0.91 14.37
N GLU A 242 -25.37 0.34 13.43
CA GLU A 242 -25.94 -0.16 12.17
C GLU A 242 -26.83 -1.39 12.44
N PRO A 243 -28.09 -1.40 12.00
CA PRO A 243 -28.93 -2.57 12.13
C PRO A 243 -28.27 -3.80 11.48
N ASP A 244 -28.35 -4.95 12.16
CA ASP A 244 -27.73 -6.22 11.72
C ASP A 244 -26.20 -6.17 11.50
N GLY A 245 -25.56 -5.07 11.88
CA GLY A 245 -24.11 -4.90 11.86
C GLY A 245 -23.42 -5.73 12.95
N PRO A 246 -22.09 -5.89 12.88
CA PRO A 246 -21.31 -6.65 13.86
C PRO A 246 -21.53 -6.20 15.30
N GLY A 247 -21.46 -4.89 15.55
CA GLY A 247 -21.68 -4.34 16.89
C GLY A 247 -23.10 -4.53 17.39
N SER A 248 -24.13 -4.39 16.52
CA SER A 248 -25.52 -4.68 16.84
C SER A 248 -25.71 -6.14 17.25
N LYS A 249 -25.17 -7.07 16.49
CA LYS A 249 -25.24 -8.52 16.78
C LYS A 249 -24.53 -8.88 18.07
N ALA A 250 -23.47 -8.18 18.41
CA ALA A 250 -22.74 -8.35 19.67
C ALA A 250 -23.43 -7.69 20.87
N GLY A 251 -24.48 -6.89 20.67
CA GLY A 251 -25.22 -6.22 21.74
C GLY A 251 -24.61 -4.88 22.16
N VAL A 252 -23.81 -4.22 21.30
CA VAL A 252 -23.38 -2.84 21.49
C VAL A 252 -24.59 -1.91 21.31
N LEU A 253 -24.74 -0.92 22.19
CA LEU A 253 -25.86 0.01 22.21
C LEU A 253 -25.41 1.44 21.97
N PHE A 254 -26.34 2.27 21.52
CA PHE A 254 -26.14 3.72 21.50
C PHE A 254 -25.81 4.23 22.91
N GLY A 255 -24.80 5.08 23.03
CA GLY A 255 -24.33 5.64 24.29
C GLY A 255 -23.28 4.79 25.02
N ASP A 256 -22.94 3.60 24.53
CA ASP A 256 -21.78 2.87 25.05
C ASP A 256 -20.50 3.65 24.76
N VAL A 257 -19.53 3.57 25.67
CA VAL A 257 -18.20 4.17 25.46
C VAL A 257 -17.17 3.05 25.38
N ILE A 258 -16.61 2.87 24.19
CA ILE A 258 -15.52 1.90 23.96
C ILE A 258 -14.24 2.49 24.54
N VAL A 259 -13.55 1.74 25.39
CA VAL A 259 -12.31 2.14 26.06
C VAL A 259 -11.11 1.24 25.74
N ALA A 260 -11.34 -0.02 25.30
CA ALA A 260 -10.27 -0.91 24.87
C ALA A 260 -10.77 -1.95 23.86
N LEU A 261 -9.88 -2.42 22.99
CA LEU A 261 -10.02 -3.59 22.13
C LEU A 261 -8.86 -4.54 22.41
N GLU A 262 -9.15 -5.84 22.59
CA GLU A 262 -8.12 -6.84 22.94
C GLU A 262 -7.20 -6.39 24.09
N GLY A 263 -7.76 -5.70 25.10
CA GLY A 263 -7.02 -5.15 26.22
C GLY A 263 -6.17 -3.92 25.92
N THR A 264 -6.08 -3.48 24.65
CA THR A 264 -5.37 -2.26 24.26
C THR A 264 -6.30 -1.06 24.30
N ALA A 265 -5.94 -0.02 25.03
CA ALA A 265 -6.73 1.21 25.16
C ALA A 265 -6.94 1.90 23.79
N VAL A 266 -8.16 2.36 23.54
CA VAL A 266 -8.52 3.16 22.35
C VAL A 266 -9.08 4.50 22.78
N SER A 267 -8.44 5.56 22.29
CA SER A 267 -8.75 6.96 22.62
C SER A 267 -9.32 7.72 21.44
N ASN A 268 -9.09 7.25 20.23
CA ASN A 268 -9.48 7.92 19.00
C ASN A 268 -9.77 6.89 17.87
N ILE A 269 -10.30 7.38 16.76
CA ILE A 269 -10.67 6.53 15.61
C ILE A 269 -9.44 5.86 14.98
N ARG A 270 -8.25 6.45 15.05
CA ARG A 270 -7.03 5.85 14.48
C ARG A 270 -6.61 4.61 15.25
N ASP A 271 -6.73 4.65 16.60
CA ASP A 271 -6.44 3.49 17.45
C ASP A 271 -7.34 2.32 17.06
N LEU A 272 -8.64 2.59 16.87
CA LEU A 272 -9.61 1.60 16.43
C LEU A 272 -9.26 1.01 15.05
N GLN A 273 -8.83 1.84 14.11
CA GLN A 273 -8.49 1.39 12.75
C GLN A 273 -7.35 0.37 12.74
N ALA A 274 -6.48 0.36 13.76
CA ALA A 274 -5.41 -0.63 13.87
C ALA A 274 -5.95 -2.06 14.07
N PHE A 275 -7.16 -2.22 14.62
CA PHE A 275 -7.81 -3.51 14.82
C PHE A 275 -8.69 -3.94 13.64
N LEU A 276 -8.95 -3.04 12.68
CA LEU A 276 -9.86 -3.27 11.56
C LEU A 276 -9.11 -3.51 10.23
N GLU A 277 -7.96 -4.19 10.31
CA GLU A 277 -7.20 -4.61 9.14
C GLU A 277 -7.98 -5.67 8.33
N PRO A 278 -7.68 -5.85 7.04
CA PRO A 278 -8.29 -6.88 6.22
C PRO A 278 -8.15 -8.29 6.81
N GLU A 279 -7.02 -8.56 7.47
CA GLU A 279 -6.70 -9.84 8.12
C GLU A 279 -7.49 -10.07 9.43
N SER A 280 -8.14 -9.03 9.93
CA SER A 280 -8.98 -9.10 11.14
C SER A 280 -10.43 -9.44 10.83
N VAL A 281 -10.85 -9.41 9.56
CA VAL A 281 -12.21 -9.76 9.14
C VAL A 281 -12.53 -11.21 9.55
N GLY A 282 -13.68 -11.39 10.23
CA GLY A 282 -14.12 -12.70 10.74
C GLY A 282 -13.56 -13.06 12.12
N LYS A 283 -12.55 -12.34 12.64
CA LYS A 283 -12.06 -12.56 14.00
C LYS A 283 -13.04 -12.01 15.02
N THR A 284 -13.20 -12.72 16.11
CA THR A 284 -13.97 -12.27 17.29
C THR A 284 -12.99 -11.69 18.31
N ILE A 285 -13.18 -10.42 18.65
CA ILE A 285 -12.31 -9.69 19.58
C ILE A 285 -13.09 -9.23 20.82
N PRO A 286 -12.48 -9.26 22.02
CA PRO A 286 -13.06 -8.65 23.21
C PRO A 286 -12.99 -7.12 23.11
N VAL A 287 -14.12 -6.47 23.35
CA VAL A 287 -14.31 -5.02 23.36
C VAL A 287 -14.73 -4.60 24.75
N SER A 288 -13.92 -3.81 25.43
CA SER A 288 -14.23 -3.24 26.73
C SER A 288 -15.02 -1.95 26.55
N ILE A 289 -16.22 -1.91 27.10
CA ILE A 289 -17.11 -0.74 27.04
C ILE A 289 -17.51 -0.26 28.43
N ILE A 290 -17.93 0.99 28.51
CA ILE A 290 -18.62 1.54 29.67
C ILE A 290 -20.08 1.77 29.31
N ARG A 291 -21.00 1.13 30.04
CA ARG A 291 -22.46 1.27 29.87
C ARG A 291 -23.09 1.67 31.19
N GLY A 292 -23.76 2.84 31.25
CA GLY A 292 -24.36 3.35 32.48
C GLY A 292 -23.36 3.49 33.64
N GLY A 293 -22.10 3.82 33.36
CA GLY A 293 -21.04 3.96 34.35
C GLY A 293 -20.41 2.64 34.83
N LYS A 294 -20.79 1.49 34.26
CA LYS A 294 -20.25 0.16 34.59
C LYS A 294 -19.41 -0.41 33.47
N PRO A 295 -18.28 -1.06 33.79
CA PRO A 295 -17.46 -1.73 32.78
C PRO A 295 -18.15 -3.02 32.33
N ILE A 296 -18.18 -3.28 31.04
CA ILE A 296 -18.72 -4.49 30.41
C ILE A 296 -17.75 -4.92 29.32
N GLU A 297 -17.52 -6.22 29.18
CA GLU A 297 -16.79 -6.79 28.06
C GLU A 297 -17.77 -7.48 27.10
N ILE A 298 -17.64 -7.18 25.82
CA ILE A 298 -18.49 -7.73 24.75
C ILE A 298 -17.59 -8.32 23.68
N ASN A 299 -17.88 -9.53 23.23
CA ASN A 299 -17.18 -10.15 22.11
C ASN A 299 -17.81 -9.72 20.78
N VAL A 300 -17.06 -9.02 19.95
CA VAL A 300 -17.52 -8.53 18.64
C VAL A 300 -16.78 -9.26 17.53
N THR A 301 -17.52 -9.90 16.62
CA THR A 301 -16.93 -10.46 15.39
C THR A 301 -16.80 -9.36 14.35
N ILE A 302 -15.58 -9.07 13.92
CA ILE A 302 -15.29 -8.04 12.94
C ILE A 302 -15.93 -8.43 11.60
N GLY A 303 -16.81 -7.59 11.10
CA GLY A 303 -17.44 -7.76 9.80
C GLY A 303 -16.55 -7.27 8.67
N GLU A 304 -16.92 -7.58 7.43
CA GLU A 304 -16.28 -7.07 6.23
C GLU A 304 -17.13 -5.97 5.60
N ARG A 305 -16.57 -4.78 5.45
CA ARG A 305 -17.18 -3.72 4.67
C ARG A 305 -16.59 -3.70 3.28
N ARG A 306 -17.36 -4.15 2.28
CA ARG A 306 -17.01 -3.92 0.86
C ARG A 306 -17.12 -2.42 0.58
N ARG A 307 -16.03 -1.81 0.10
CA ARG A 307 -16.14 -0.44 -0.43
C ARG A 307 -17.06 -0.48 -1.65
N ARG A 308 -18.15 0.30 -1.62
CA ARG A 308 -18.86 0.64 -2.86
C ARG A 308 -17.86 1.36 -3.75
N ASN A 309 -17.57 0.75 -4.91
CA ASN A 309 -16.93 1.48 -5.99
C ASN A 309 -17.95 2.53 -6.44
N ASP A 310 -17.73 3.79 -6.08
CA ASP A 310 -18.44 4.94 -6.66
C ASP A 310 -17.84 5.26 -8.03
#